data_7264f371950a01bac56cab86235ceced
#
_entry.id   7264f371950a01bac56cab86235ceced
#
_cell.length_a   1.000
_cell.length_b   1.000
_cell.length_c   1.000
_cell.angle_alpha   90.00
_cell.angle_beta   90.00
_cell.angle_gamma   90.00
#
_symmetry.space_group_name_H-M   'P 1'
#
loop_
_entity.id
_entity.type
_entity.pdbx_description
1 polymer ?
#
loop_
_entity_poly.entity_id
_entity_poly.type
_entity_poly.pdbx_seq_one_letter_code
_entity_poly.pdbx_strand_id
1 'polypeptide(L)'
;MHICHPSSRQKPIACLIVALGIAFVAATAQPVYAQLGQSGLSWQQRFLGIIPLVKPDPKDPVVVTVNGTPITAAEIADYAKTEAQMINATSTEESKAVFRDAGENLINRELLLQEAQKRKIAFPDAEVAQHAREFQIGGAEGQTVPQNGAPDAQLMRAVRGSMLIEKMLDDEFRAHHVQPTDAQIKDYYDEHRDLFVKDPGEVQIAHIAVKFPPNATDAQKKAAQEKIIKLYKQALKSKDFAALAKQNSEDTESAAKGGELGYFRPGQLPPVVDKMVFATPVGQVTQILQSNLGYSFIKVTSRRGETIAPLAEVKAKVAMFILDENEDAVVKALIKKIAKGAKVEFKNPPGQG
;
A
#
# COMPACT_ATOMS: atom_id res chain seq x y z
N MET A 1 -17.10 -41.86 -32.11
CA MET A 1 -17.10 -41.42 -30.71
C MET A 1 -16.20 -40.23 -30.58
N HIS A 2 -16.77 -39.03 -30.65
CA HIS A 2 -16.04 -37.76 -30.52
C HIS A 2 -16.14 -37.29 -29.07
N ILE A 3 -15.00 -37.14 -28.40
CA ILE A 3 -14.91 -36.58 -27.07
C ILE A 3 -14.61 -35.08 -27.25
N CYS A 4 -15.61 -34.24 -26.95
CA CYS A 4 -15.45 -32.80 -26.85
C CYS A 4 -14.69 -32.41 -25.60
N HIS A 5 -13.56 -31.69 -25.75
CA HIS A 5 -12.92 -30.94 -24.68
C HIS A 5 -13.69 -29.64 -24.44
N PRO A 6 -13.97 -29.23 -23.20
CA PRO A 6 -14.48 -27.91 -22.92
C PRO A 6 -13.34 -26.90 -22.90
N SER A 7 -13.40 -25.95 -23.85
CA SER A 7 -12.54 -24.76 -23.88
C SER A 7 -12.83 -23.88 -22.65
N SER A 8 -11.83 -23.65 -21.83
CA SER A 8 -11.84 -22.65 -20.76
C SER A 8 -11.96 -21.26 -21.34
N ARG A 9 -13.19 -20.73 -21.41
CA ARG A 9 -13.39 -19.29 -21.68
C ARG A 9 -13.03 -18.51 -20.42
N GLN A 10 -11.90 -17.83 -20.45
CA GLN A 10 -11.59 -16.74 -19.53
C GLN A 10 -12.69 -15.67 -19.70
N LYS A 11 -13.48 -15.47 -18.65
CA LYS A 11 -14.41 -14.34 -18.59
C LYS A 11 -13.59 -13.05 -18.51
N PRO A 12 -13.89 -12.02 -19.32
CA PRO A 12 -13.17 -10.75 -19.26
C PRO A 12 -13.36 -10.11 -17.87
N ILE A 13 -12.29 -9.50 -17.38
CA ILE A 13 -12.21 -8.79 -16.07
C ILE A 13 -13.35 -7.76 -15.90
N ALA A 14 -13.85 -7.18 -16.97
CA ALA A 14 -15.01 -6.30 -16.97
C ALA A 14 -16.27 -6.91 -16.33
N CYS A 15 -16.46 -8.24 -16.39
CA CYS A 15 -17.59 -8.92 -15.73
C CYS A 15 -17.42 -9.00 -14.20
N LEU A 16 -16.18 -8.90 -13.68
CA LEU A 16 -15.92 -8.96 -12.24
C LEU A 16 -16.25 -7.64 -11.55
N ILE A 17 -16.11 -6.50 -12.25
CA ILE A 17 -16.46 -5.17 -11.73
C ILE A 17 -17.98 -5.01 -11.55
N VAL A 18 -18.79 -5.64 -12.42
CA VAL A 18 -20.25 -5.61 -12.37
C VAL A 18 -20.81 -6.56 -11.30
N ALA A 19 -20.07 -7.65 -10.96
CA ALA A 19 -20.50 -8.64 -9.95
C ALA A 19 -20.07 -8.30 -8.51
N LEU A 20 -19.03 -7.47 -8.33
CA LEU A 20 -18.68 -6.87 -7.06
C LEU A 20 -19.46 -5.57 -6.95
N GLY A 21 -20.69 -5.63 -6.42
CA GLY A 21 -21.47 -4.46 -6.07
C GLY A 21 -20.62 -3.52 -5.22
N ILE A 22 -19.99 -2.53 -5.85
CA ILE A 22 -19.45 -1.37 -5.18
C ILE A 22 -20.69 -0.65 -4.63
N ALA A 23 -21.10 -1.03 -3.43
CA ALA A 23 -22.04 -0.25 -2.65
C ALA A 23 -21.29 1.03 -2.24
N PHE A 24 -21.19 1.98 -3.15
CA PHE A 24 -20.96 3.37 -2.80
C PHE A 24 -22.24 3.81 -2.07
N VAL A 25 -22.25 3.64 -0.77
CA VAL A 25 -23.22 4.29 0.10
C VAL A 25 -23.10 5.78 -0.21
N ALA A 26 -24.14 6.35 -0.78
CA ALA A 26 -24.36 7.79 -0.82
C ALA A 26 -24.60 8.27 0.63
N ALA A 27 -23.56 8.23 1.44
CA ALA A 27 -23.50 8.94 2.70
C ALA A 27 -23.22 10.39 2.34
N THR A 28 -24.17 11.26 2.67
CA THR A 28 -24.07 12.73 2.79
C THR A 28 -22.64 13.23 2.70
N ALA A 29 -22.39 14.13 1.75
CA ALA A 29 -21.11 14.73 1.34
C ALA A 29 -20.14 15.03 2.50
N GLN A 30 -19.64 14.01 3.15
CA GLN A 30 -18.42 14.06 3.94
C GLN A 30 -17.28 13.70 3.00
N PRO A 31 -16.16 14.42 3.07
CA PRO A 31 -15.15 14.36 2.03
C PRO A 31 -14.58 12.95 1.91
N VAL A 32 -14.76 12.32 0.76
CA VAL A 32 -14.09 11.11 0.29
C VAL A 32 -12.56 11.23 0.36
N TYR A 33 -12.07 12.41 0.63
CA TYR A 33 -10.66 12.82 0.58
C TYR A 33 -9.86 12.58 1.87
N ALA A 34 -10.43 11.94 2.89
CA ALA A 34 -9.77 11.80 4.20
C ALA A 34 -8.80 10.62 4.32
N GLN A 35 -8.64 9.79 3.27
CA GLN A 35 -7.81 8.58 3.30
C GLN A 35 -6.82 8.48 2.13
N LEU A 36 -6.24 9.58 1.69
CA LEU A 36 -5.16 9.57 0.71
C LEU A 36 -3.91 8.95 1.37
N GLY A 37 -3.49 7.76 0.90
CA GLY A 37 -2.22 7.16 1.30
C GLY A 37 -2.25 5.71 1.78
N GLN A 38 -3.28 4.91 1.48
CA GLN A 38 -3.31 3.48 1.87
C GLN A 38 -2.55 2.54 0.93
N SER A 39 -2.21 2.95 -0.29
CA SER A 39 -1.56 2.09 -1.28
C SER A 39 -0.06 1.87 -1.06
N GLY A 40 0.60 2.62 -0.17
CA GLY A 40 2.06 2.58 -0.01
C GLY A 40 2.84 3.18 -1.18
N LEU A 41 2.17 3.73 -2.19
CA LEU A 41 2.79 4.41 -3.34
C LEU A 41 2.97 5.90 -3.05
N SER A 42 4.10 6.47 -3.51
CA SER A 42 4.33 7.91 -3.49
C SER A 42 3.36 8.65 -4.40
N TRP A 43 3.21 9.98 -4.23
CA TRP A 43 2.40 10.80 -5.12
C TRP A 43 2.89 10.73 -6.57
N GLN A 44 4.22 10.64 -6.79
CA GLN A 44 4.81 10.47 -8.12
C GLN A 44 4.32 9.19 -8.76
N GLN A 45 4.38 8.07 -8.05
CA GLN A 45 3.90 6.78 -8.55
C GLN A 45 2.42 6.82 -8.88
N ARG A 46 1.59 7.40 -7.98
CA ARG A 46 0.13 7.47 -8.16
C ARG A 46 -0.30 8.35 -9.33
N PHE A 47 0.30 9.52 -9.50
CA PHE A 47 -0.20 10.52 -10.44
C PHE A 47 0.63 10.67 -11.72
N LEU A 48 1.89 10.27 -11.68
CA LEU A 48 2.80 10.35 -12.84
C LEU A 48 3.22 8.98 -13.36
N GLY A 49 3.45 8.01 -12.48
CA GLY A 49 3.99 6.69 -12.81
C GLY A 49 2.97 5.72 -13.39
N ILE A 50 1.71 5.78 -12.93
CA ILE A 50 0.64 4.91 -13.43
C ILE A 50 -0.23 5.71 -14.40
N ILE A 51 -0.09 5.43 -15.70
CA ILE A 51 -0.83 6.10 -16.76
C ILE A 51 -1.70 5.06 -17.46
N PRO A 52 -3.05 5.17 -17.40
CA PRO A 52 -3.92 4.27 -18.14
C PRO A 52 -3.69 4.42 -19.64
N LEU A 53 -3.32 3.34 -20.31
CA LEU A 53 -3.11 3.28 -21.76
C LEU A 53 -4.21 2.46 -22.44
N VAL A 54 -5.46 2.66 -22.01
CA VAL A 54 -6.63 1.97 -22.55
C VAL A 54 -7.10 2.66 -23.83
N LYS A 55 -7.29 1.88 -24.90
CA LYS A 55 -7.88 2.42 -26.13
C LYS A 55 -9.33 2.80 -25.88
N PRO A 56 -9.76 4.01 -26.28
CA PRO A 56 -11.16 4.42 -26.12
C PRO A 56 -12.12 3.42 -26.80
N ASP A 57 -13.04 2.86 -26.01
CA ASP A 57 -14.16 2.05 -26.51
C ASP A 57 -15.46 2.76 -26.09
N PRO A 58 -16.33 3.17 -27.05
CA PRO A 58 -17.60 3.79 -26.73
C PRO A 58 -18.57 2.90 -25.92
N LYS A 59 -18.30 1.59 -25.86
CA LYS A 59 -19.08 0.62 -25.09
C LYS A 59 -18.57 0.44 -23.66
N ASP A 60 -17.40 0.98 -23.34
CA ASP A 60 -16.84 0.86 -22.01
C ASP A 60 -17.64 1.72 -21.02
N PRO A 61 -18.16 1.13 -19.94
CA PRO A 61 -19.00 1.86 -19.00
C PRO A 61 -18.27 3.03 -18.34
N VAL A 62 -18.87 4.21 -18.41
CA VAL A 62 -18.42 5.36 -17.62
C VAL A 62 -18.82 5.12 -16.16
N VAL A 63 -17.84 5.09 -15.26
CA VAL A 63 -18.03 4.87 -13.82
C VAL A 63 -18.24 6.19 -13.09
N VAL A 64 -17.45 7.19 -13.44
CA VAL A 64 -17.50 8.51 -12.82
C VAL A 64 -17.15 9.59 -13.84
N THR A 65 -17.68 10.80 -13.65
CA THR A 65 -17.25 11.98 -14.41
C THR A 65 -16.68 13.04 -13.48
N VAL A 66 -15.61 13.70 -13.90
CA VAL A 66 -14.97 14.81 -13.19
C VAL A 66 -15.10 16.07 -14.03
N ASN A 67 -15.93 17.01 -13.62
CA ASN A 67 -16.30 18.21 -14.41
C ASN A 67 -16.74 17.88 -15.86
N GLY A 68 -17.41 16.73 -16.03
CA GLY A 68 -17.86 16.24 -17.33
C GLY A 68 -16.86 15.32 -18.05
N THR A 69 -15.59 15.25 -17.66
CA THR A 69 -14.63 14.28 -18.23
C THR A 69 -14.92 12.89 -17.67
N PRO A 70 -15.16 11.90 -18.55
CA PRO A 70 -15.47 10.54 -18.11
C PRO A 70 -14.22 9.78 -17.67
N ILE A 71 -14.37 8.94 -16.65
CA ILE A 71 -13.43 7.88 -16.25
C ILE A 71 -14.18 6.55 -16.39
N THR A 72 -13.60 5.63 -17.14
CA THR A 72 -14.24 4.38 -17.54
C THR A 72 -13.82 3.22 -16.65
N ALA A 73 -14.58 2.12 -16.73
CA ALA A 73 -14.26 0.89 -16.01
C ALA A 73 -12.94 0.28 -16.48
N ALA A 74 -12.63 0.37 -17.77
CA ALA A 74 -11.38 -0.14 -18.32
C ALA A 74 -10.17 0.67 -17.82
N GLU A 75 -10.28 1.99 -17.71
CA GLU A 75 -9.20 2.83 -17.15
C GLU A 75 -8.94 2.51 -15.68
N ILE A 76 -9.98 2.32 -14.87
CA ILE A 76 -9.83 1.91 -13.47
C ILE A 76 -9.18 0.53 -13.37
N ALA A 77 -9.59 -0.42 -14.23
CA ALA A 77 -9.03 -1.77 -14.23
C ALA A 77 -7.55 -1.81 -14.64
N ASP A 78 -7.17 -1.02 -15.65
CA ASP A 78 -5.79 -0.92 -16.13
C ASP A 78 -4.89 -0.28 -15.07
N TYR A 79 -5.35 0.81 -14.46
CA TYR A 79 -4.67 1.46 -13.34
C TYR A 79 -4.49 0.49 -12.16
N ALA A 80 -5.56 -0.16 -11.71
CA ALA A 80 -5.54 -1.10 -10.60
C ALA A 80 -4.61 -2.30 -10.85
N LYS A 81 -4.56 -2.80 -12.09
CA LYS A 81 -3.65 -3.88 -12.47
C LYS A 81 -2.18 -3.46 -12.29
N THR A 82 -1.84 -2.27 -12.78
CA THR A 82 -0.47 -1.73 -12.68
C THR A 82 -0.11 -1.46 -11.22
N GLU A 83 -1.02 -0.85 -10.45
CA GLU A 83 -0.82 -0.61 -9.02
C GLU A 83 -0.60 -1.92 -8.24
N ALA A 84 -1.44 -2.94 -8.48
CA ALA A 84 -1.30 -4.26 -7.85
C ALA A 84 0.06 -4.92 -8.12
N GLN A 85 0.61 -4.75 -9.33
CA GLN A 85 1.93 -5.23 -9.69
C GLN A 85 3.03 -4.47 -8.93
N MET A 86 2.94 -3.15 -8.84
CA MET A 86 3.93 -2.30 -8.14
C MET A 86 4.02 -2.62 -6.64
N ILE A 87 2.90 -2.91 -5.99
CA ILE A 87 2.87 -3.24 -4.56
C ILE A 87 2.98 -4.75 -4.27
N ASN A 88 3.14 -5.59 -5.30
CA ASN A 88 3.15 -7.05 -5.19
C ASN A 88 1.92 -7.60 -4.42
N ALA A 89 0.72 -7.12 -4.75
CA ALA A 89 -0.52 -7.55 -4.12
C ALA A 89 -0.75 -9.05 -4.35
N THR A 90 -0.87 -9.82 -3.27
CA THR A 90 -0.97 -11.29 -3.32
C THR A 90 -2.30 -11.83 -2.80
N SER A 91 -3.07 -11.02 -2.06
CA SER A 91 -4.34 -11.43 -1.47
C SER A 91 -5.55 -10.81 -2.18
N THR A 92 -6.71 -11.46 -2.03
CA THR A 92 -7.99 -10.94 -2.55
C THR A 92 -8.38 -9.62 -1.89
N GLU A 93 -8.08 -9.44 -0.60
CA GLU A 93 -8.42 -8.19 0.10
C GLU A 93 -7.53 -7.02 -0.34
N GLU A 94 -6.23 -7.26 -0.57
CA GLU A 94 -5.32 -6.27 -1.18
C GLU A 94 -5.81 -5.87 -2.57
N SER A 95 -6.20 -6.84 -3.40
CA SER A 95 -6.73 -6.57 -4.74
C SER A 95 -8.00 -5.72 -4.73
N LYS A 96 -8.92 -5.95 -3.77
CA LYS A 96 -10.12 -5.12 -3.60
C LYS A 96 -9.79 -3.69 -3.14
N ALA A 97 -8.81 -3.56 -2.23
CA ALA A 97 -8.34 -2.25 -1.79
C ALA A 97 -7.75 -1.46 -2.96
N VAL A 98 -6.87 -2.08 -3.76
CA VAL A 98 -6.29 -1.49 -4.97
C VAL A 98 -7.34 -1.01 -5.95
N PHE A 99 -8.40 -1.79 -6.21
CA PHE A 99 -9.48 -1.35 -7.11
C PHE A 99 -10.23 -0.11 -6.63
N ARG A 100 -10.48 -0.03 -5.32
CA ARG A 100 -11.11 1.16 -4.73
C ARG A 100 -10.20 2.38 -4.84
N ASP A 101 -8.93 2.19 -4.49
CA ASP A 101 -7.93 3.25 -4.48
C ASP A 101 -7.62 3.75 -5.90
N ALA A 102 -7.64 2.86 -6.91
CA ALA A 102 -7.47 3.18 -8.32
C ALA A 102 -8.49 4.22 -8.84
N GLY A 103 -9.76 4.03 -8.49
CA GLY A 103 -10.82 4.99 -8.85
C GLY A 103 -10.59 6.37 -8.25
N GLU A 104 -10.20 6.43 -6.98
CA GLU A 104 -9.88 7.67 -6.28
C GLU A 104 -8.64 8.34 -6.87
N ASN A 105 -7.59 7.58 -7.15
CA ASN A 105 -6.36 8.08 -7.75
C ASN A 105 -6.61 8.67 -9.14
N LEU A 106 -7.45 8.04 -9.97
CA LEU A 106 -7.82 8.57 -11.29
C LEU A 106 -8.65 9.86 -11.19
N ILE A 107 -9.60 9.95 -10.25
CA ILE A 107 -10.34 11.19 -9.98
C ILE A 107 -9.38 12.31 -9.59
N ASN A 108 -8.47 12.05 -8.65
CA ASN A 108 -7.50 13.01 -8.18
C ASN A 108 -6.53 13.44 -9.28
N ARG A 109 -6.07 12.49 -10.12
CA ARG A 109 -5.23 12.78 -11.28
C ARG A 109 -5.95 13.67 -12.29
N GLU A 110 -7.20 13.42 -12.59
CA GLU A 110 -8.00 14.24 -13.50
C GLU A 110 -8.22 15.66 -12.93
N LEU A 111 -8.49 15.80 -11.63
CA LEU A 111 -8.57 17.10 -10.97
C LEU A 111 -7.27 17.89 -11.10
N LEU A 112 -6.12 17.26 -10.84
CA LEU A 112 -4.81 17.88 -10.99
C LEU A 112 -4.53 18.29 -12.45
N LEU A 113 -4.88 17.43 -13.42
CA LEU A 113 -4.70 17.71 -14.85
C LEU A 113 -5.52 18.92 -15.29
N GLN A 114 -6.79 18.99 -14.90
CA GLN A 114 -7.67 20.13 -15.24
C GLN A 114 -7.16 21.43 -14.59
N GLU A 115 -6.66 21.37 -13.35
CA GLU A 115 -6.07 22.55 -12.71
C GLU A 115 -4.79 23.00 -13.42
N ALA A 116 -3.91 22.08 -13.84
CA ALA A 116 -2.71 22.41 -14.61
C ALA A 116 -3.06 23.08 -15.96
N GLN A 117 -4.08 22.56 -16.65
CA GLN A 117 -4.58 23.16 -17.88
C GLN A 117 -5.17 24.57 -17.67
N LYS A 118 -5.93 24.77 -16.59
CA LYS A 118 -6.48 26.05 -16.20
C LYS A 118 -5.39 27.10 -15.92
N ARG A 119 -4.22 26.66 -15.39
CA ARG A 119 -3.03 27.51 -15.20
C ARG A 119 -2.27 27.79 -16.50
N LYS A 120 -2.74 27.25 -17.63
CA LYS A 120 -2.15 27.45 -18.98
C LYS A 120 -0.70 26.96 -19.07
N ILE A 121 -0.34 25.94 -18.31
CA ILE A 121 0.94 25.24 -18.43
C ILE A 121 0.92 24.51 -19.79
N ALA A 122 2.02 24.59 -20.55
CA ALA A 122 2.11 23.98 -21.87
C ALA A 122 3.54 23.49 -22.15
N PHE A 123 3.65 22.44 -22.96
CA PHE A 123 4.90 21.89 -23.45
C PHE A 123 4.88 21.77 -24.97
N PRO A 124 5.99 22.02 -25.68
CA PRO A 124 6.12 21.77 -27.10
C PRO A 124 5.92 20.28 -27.41
N ASP A 125 5.31 19.97 -28.56
CA ASP A 125 5.11 18.56 -28.98
C ASP A 125 6.40 17.76 -29.08
N ALA A 126 7.50 18.40 -29.49
CA ALA A 126 8.81 17.75 -29.57
C ALA A 126 9.34 17.28 -28.23
N GLU A 127 9.14 18.07 -27.16
CA GLU A 127 9.52 17.76 -25.79
C GLU A 127 8.68 16.58 -25.26
N VAL A 128 7.36 16.65 -25.45
CA VAL A 128 6.47 15.53 -25.07
C VAL A 128 6.82 14.25 -25.82
N ALA A 129 7.18 14.33 -27.12
CA ALA A 129 7.59 13.17 -27.89
C ALA A 129 8.92 12.58 -27.42
N GLN A 130 9.82 13.41 -26.91
CA GLN A 130 11.07 12.93 -26.28
C GLN A 130 10.75 12.16 -24.99
N HIS A 131 10.01 12.73 -24.07
CA HIS A 131 9.60 12.07 -22.81
C HIS A 131 8.79 10.79 -23.07
N ALA A 132 7.92 10.79 -24.09
CA ALA A 132 7.17 9.60 -24.48
C ALA A 132 8.08 8.47 -24.96
N ARG A 133 9.16 8.77 -25.69
CA ARG A 133 10.18 7.78 -26.10
C ARG A 133 10.97 7.25 -24.90
N GLU A 134 11.35 8.13 -23.97
CA GLU A 134 12.03 7.74 -22.73
C GLU A 134 11.15 6.82 -21.89
N PHE A 135 9.86 7.12 -21.80
CA PHE A 135 8.88 6.26 -21.15
C PHE A 135 8.71 4.90 -21.83
N GLN A 136 8.78 4.83 -23.17
CA GLN A 136 8.75 3.57 -23.91
C GLN A 136 9.97 2.68 -23.62
N ILE A 137 11.15 3.27 -23.38
CA ILE A 137 12.41 2.55 -23.14
C ILE A 137 12.54 2.12 -21.67
N GLY A 138 12.11 2.98 -20.74
CA GLY A 138 12.28 2.81 -19.30
C GLY A 138 10.99 2.47 -18.55
N GLY A 139 9.91 2.17 -19.26
CA GLY A 139 8.56 2.03 -18.72
C GLY A 139 8.45 1.15 -17.48
N ALA A 140 7.55 1.50 -16.59
CA ALA A 140 7.27 0.76 -15.37
C ALA A 140 7.12 -0.74 -15.66
N GLU A 141 7.81 -1.59 -14.90
CA GLU A 141 7.71 -3.05 -15.02
C GLU A 141 6.24 -3.47 -15.08
N GLY A 142 5.83 -4.08 -16.19
CA GLY A 142 4.46 -4.56 -16.41
C GLY A 142 3.60 -3.77 -17.40
N GLN A 143 4.00 -2.58 -17.86
CA GLN A 143 3.30 -1.90 -18.96
C GLN A 143 3.88 -2.35 -20.32
N THR A 144 3.07 -3.00 -21.15
CA THR A 144 3.39 -3.32 -22.54
C THR A 144 3.23 -2.08 -23.41
N VAL A 145 4.27 -1.25 -23.44
CA VAL A 145 4.34 -0.16 -24.42
C VAL A 145 5.09 -0.69 -25.66
N PRO A 146 4.58 -0.49 -26.88
CA PRO A 146 5.31 -0.89 -28.07
C PRO A 146 6.69 -0.22 -28.11
N GLN A 147 7.76 -0.99 -28.03
CA GLN A 147 9.13 -0.48 -27.92
C GLN A 147 9.70 0.04 -29.26
N ASN A 148 9.03 -0.23 -30.38
CA ASN A 148 9.50 0.11 -31.72
C ASN A 148 8.51 1.04 -32.41
N GLY A 149 8.94 2.26 -32.72
CA GLY A 149 8.16 3.23 -33.46
C GLY A 149 8.06 4.60 -32.80
N ALA A 150 7.42 5.54 -33.49
CA ALA A 150 7.08 6.84 -32.91
C ALA A 150 5.98 6.64 -31.85
N PRO A 151 6.00 7.42 -30.75
CA PRO A 151 4.93 7.39 -29.74
C PRO A 151 3.58 7.66 -30.40
N ASP A 152 2.57 6.83 -30.07
CA ASP A 152 1.24 7.05 -30.58
C ASP A 152 0.54 8.24 -29.90
N ALA A 153 -0.57 8.70 -30.47
CA ALA A 153 -1.30 9.87 -29.97
C ALA A 153 -1.87 9.67 -28.55
N GLN A 154 -2.10 8.43 -28.12
CA GLN A 154 -2.58 8.11 -26.79
C GLN A 154 -1.45 8.25 -25.75
N LEU A 155 -0.30 7.67 -26.03
CA LEU A 155 0.89 7.81 -25.18
C LEU A 155 1.31 9.29 -25.09
N MET A 156 1.31 10.02 -26.20
CA MET A 156 1.61 11.44 -26.24
C MET A 156 0.69 12.26 -25.31
N ARG A 157 -0.62 11.98 -25.33
CA ARG A 157 -1.60 12.64 -24.45
C ARG A 157 -1.34 12.31 -22.98
N ALA A 158 -1.12 11.03 -22.70
CA ALA A 158 -0.90 10.54 -21.36
C ALA A 158 0.35 11.13 -20.72
N VAL A 159 1.48 11.11 -21.45
CA VAL A 159 2.76 11.71 -21.02
C VAL A 159 2.63 13.23 -20.86
N ARG A 160 1.99 13.91 -21.82
CA ARG A 160 1.71 15.35 -21.68
C ARG A 160 0.94 15.66 -20.40
N GLY A 161 -0.07 14.85 -20.06
CA GLY A 161 -0.83 15.00 -18.83
C GLY A 161 0.04 14.89 -17.59
N SER A 162 0.95 13.91 -17.55
CA SER A 162 1.90 13.75 -16.44
C SER A 162 2.85 14.93 -16.33
N MET A 163 3.44 15.38 -17.44
CA MET A 163 4.33 16.56 -17.47
C MET A 163 3.63 17.84 -16.97
N LEU A 164 2.34 18.03 -17.34
CA LEU A 164 1.56 19.18 -16.87
C LEU A 164 1.35 19.16 -15.36
N ILE A 165 0.99 17.99 -14.82
CA ILE A 165 0.79 17.78 -13.38
C ILE A 165 2.12 17.99 -12.65
N GLU A 166 3.20 17.34 -13.10
CA GLU A 166 4.53 17.45 -12.51
C GLU A 166 4.98 18.91 -12.41
N LYS A 167 4.92 19.64 -13.53
CA LYS A 167 5.31 21.06 -13.54
C LYS A 167 4.49 21.92 -12.59
N MET A 168 3.18 21.67 -12.52
CA MET A 168 2.30 22.38 -11.59
C MET A 168 2.67 22.09 -10.13
N LEU A 169 2.91 20.81 -9.80
CA LEU A 169 3.28 20.41 -8.45
C LEU A 169 4.66 20.92 -8.05
N ASP A 170 5.63 20.93 -8.96
CA ASP A 170 6.93 21.57 -8.75
C ASP A 170 6.81 23.05 -8.35
N ASP A 171 5.91 23.78 -8.99
CA ASP A 171 5.68 25.18 -8.67
C ASP A 171 5.01 25.34 -7.28
N GLU A 172 4.07 24.45 -6.92
CA GLU A 172 3.48 24.38 -5.57
C GLU A 172 4.54 24.03 -4.51
N PHE A 173 5.40 23.03 -4.78
CA PHE A 173 6.46 22.63 -3.84
C PHE A 173 7.45 23.76 -3.57
N ARG A 174 7.84 24.53 -4.61
CA ARG A 174 8.68 25.71 -4.44
C ARG A 174 7.98 26.78 -3.62
N ALA A 175 6.69 27.02 -3.89
CA ALA A 175 5.90 28.03 -3.16
C ALA A 175 5.72 27.67 -1.68
N HIS A 176 5.67 26.37 -1.35
CA HIS A 176 5.47 25.89 0.02
C HIS A 176 6.77 25.50 0.74
N HIS A 177 7.94 25.72 0.11
CA HIS A 177 9.25 25.45 0.70
C HIS A 177 9.37 24.04 1.30
N VAL A 178 8.99 23.01 0.52
CA VAL A 178 8.92 21.61 0.99
C VAL A 178 10.27 21.00 1.37
N GLN A 179 11.39 21.61 0.98
CA GLN A 179 12.73 21.15 1.33
C GLN A 179 12.95 21.20 2.85
N PRO A 180 13.37 20.11 3.48
CA PRO A 180 13.58 20.08 4.91
C PRO A 180 14.82 20.88 5.33
N THR A 181 14.71 21.57 6.45
CA THR A 181 15.83 22.24 7.11
C THR A 181 16.67 21.24 7.91
N ASP A 182 17.93 21.62 8.23
CA ASP A 182 18.80 20.80 9.09
C ASP A 182 18.20 20.55 10.48
N ALA A 183 17.42 21.49 11.00
CA ALA A 183 16.71 21.32 12.27
C ALA A 183 15.62 20.24 12.16
N GLN A 184 14.79 20.29 11.14
CA GLN A 184 13.76 19.25 10.89
C GLN A 184 14.38 17.86 10.67
N ILE A 185 15.50 17.80 9.94
CA ILE A 185 16.22 16.53 9.72
C ILE A 185 16.71 15.95 11.05
N LYS A 186 17.26 16.80 11.93
CA LYS A 186 17.71 16.36 13.24
C LYS A 186 16.56 15.90 14.12
N ASP A 187 15.49 16.67 14.18
CA ASP A 187 14.32 16.35 15.01
C ASP A 187 13.66 15.04 14.55
N TYR A 188 13.44 14.87 13.24
CA TYR A 188 12.91 13.63 12.66
C TYR A 188 13.80 12.41 13.01
N TYR A 189 15.11 12.55 12.86
CA TYR A 189 16.05 11.48 13.22
C TYR A 189 15.96 11.13 14.71
N ASP A 190 15.88 12.13 15.59
CA ASP A 190 15.81 11.91 17.03
C ASP A 190 14.48 11.27 17.46
N GLU A 191 13.39 11.59 16.80
CA GLU A 191 12.06 11.02 17.04
C GLU A 191 11.87 9.61 16.46
N HIS A 192 12.60 9.28 15.38
CA HIS A 192 12.44 8.03 14.61
C HIS A 192 13.73 7.20 14.53
N ARG A 193 14.50 7.13 15.61
CA ARG A 193 15.78 6.39 15.66
C ARG A 193 15.64 4.92 15.29
N ASP A 194 14.51 4.32 15.57
CA ASP A 194 14.15 2.94 15.24
C ASP A 194 14.15 2.64 13.72
N LEU A 195 13.93 3.67 12.88
CA LEU A 195 14.02 3.55 11.42
C LEU A 195 15.45 3.48 10.89
N PHE A 196 16.45 3.77 11.76
CA PHE A 196 17.87 3.90 11.39
C PHE A 196 18.74 2.88 12.10
N VAL A 197 18.17 1.74 12.51
CA VAL A 197 18.92 0.64 13.12
C VAL A 197 19.91 0.07 12.10
N LYS A 198 21.22 0.11 12.44
CA LYS A 198 22.34 -0.41 11.66
C LYS A 198 22.63 -1.87 12.00
N ASP A 199 22.60 -2.18 13.28
CA ASP A 199 22.71 -3.55 13.80
C ASP A 199 21.57 -3.75 14.81
N PRO A 200 20.63 -4.66 14.56
CA PRO A 200 19.51 -4.92 15.46
C PRO A 200 19.92 -5.62 16.76
N GLY A 201 21.18 -6.03 16.89
CA GLY A 201 21.70 -6.69 18.07
C GLY A 201 21.03 -8.03 18.37
N GLU A 202 20.71 -8.26 19.62
CA GLU A 202 20.00 -9.44 20.11
C GLU A 202 18.65 -9.05 20.70
N VAL A 203 17.64 -9.87 20.45
CA VAL A 203 16.30 -9.70 21.03
C VAL A 203 16.05 -10.78 22.06
N GLN A 204 15.54 -10.40 23.23
CA GLN A 204 14.98 -11.34 24.21
C GLN A 204 13.50 -11.51 23.94
N ILE A 205 13.04 -12.74 23.88
CA ILE A 205 11.64 -13.05 23.56
C ILE A 205 11.04 -13.99 24.60
N ALA A 206 9.72 -13.83 24.74
CA ALA A 206 8.86 -14.75 25.46
C ALA A 206 7.66 -15.12 24.58
N HIS A 207 7.12 -16.33 24.69
CA HIS A 207 5.99 -16.76 23.90
C HIS A 207 4.86 -17.39 24.71
N ILE A 208 3.69 -17.44 24.11
CA ILE A 208 2.56 -18.25 24.55
C ILE A 208 2.16 -19.15 23.39
N ALA A 209 2.06 -20.43 23.64
CA ALA A 209 1.69 -21.45 22.66
C ALA A 209 0.43 -22.23 23.08
N VAL A 210 -0.37 -22.59 22.08
CA VAL A 210 -1.48 -23.56 22.18
C VAL A 210 -1.20 -24.65 21.18
N LYS A 211 -0.89 -25.87 21.67
CA LYS A 211 -0.44 -27.00 20.87
C LYS A 211 -1.61 -27.78 20.25
N PHE A 212 -1.39 -28.34 19.09
CA PHE A 212 -2.31 -29.33 18.53
C PHE A 212 -2.04 -30.72 19.16
N PRO A 213 -3.07 -31.48 19.54
CA PRO A 213 -2.88 -32.87 19.85
C PRO A 213 -2.41 -33.65 18.62
N PRO A 214 -1.73 -34.78 18.80
CA PRO A 214 -1.39 -35.68 17.68
C PRO A 214 -2.63 -36.00 16.83
N ASN A 215 -2.51 -35.87 15.50
CA ASN A 215 -3.61 -36.09 14.55
C ASN A 215 -4.87 -35.26 14.83
N ALA A 216 -4.66 -33.98 15.19
CA ALA A 216 -5.73 -33.04 15.52
C ALA A 216 -6.78 -32.96 14.41
N THR A 217 -8.04 -33.13 14.78
CA THR A 217 -9.20 -32.89 13.92
C THR A 217 -9.37 -31.37 13.66
N ASP A 218 -10.14 -31.01 12.62
CA ASP A 218 -10.41 -29.62 12.32
C ASP A 218 -11.15 -28.91 13.46
N ALA A 219 -12.02 -29.63 14.18
CA ALA A 219 -12.68 -29.12 15.37
C ALA A 219 -11.69 -28.77 16.49
N GLN A 220 -10.66 -29.61 16.71
CA GLN A 220 -9.62 -29.37 17.70
C GLN A 220 -8.71 -28.22 17.29
N LYS A 221 -8.36 -28.11 16.00
CA LYS A 221 -7.59 -26.95 15.48
C LYS A 221 -8.37 -25.65 15.65
N LYS A 222 -9.68 -25.67 15.37
CA LYS A 222 -10.55 -24.50 15.57
C LYS A 222 -10.62 -24.10 17.04
N ALA A 223 -10.78 -25.05 17.97
CA ALA A 223 -10.76 -24.78 19.41
C ALA A 223 -9.42 -24.17 19.86
N ALA A 224 -8.31 -24.66 19.36
CA ALA A 224 -6.98 -24.10 19.62
C ALA A 224 -6.84 -22.68 19.07
N GLN A 225 -7.40 -22.40 17.89
CA GLN A 225 -7.43 -21.06 17.30
C GLN A 225 -8.25 -20.09 18.14
N GLU A 226 -9.42 -20.48 18.58
CA GLU A 226 -10.26 -19.65 19.47
C GLU A 226 -9.55 -19.35 20.80
N LYS A 227 -8.87 -20.36 21.37
CA LYS A 227 -8.09 -20.23 22.59
C LYS A 227 -6.94 -19.24 22.42
N ILE A 228 -6.13 -19.37 21.37
CA ILE A 228 -4.98 -18.48 21.15
C ILE A 228 -5.43 -17.04 20.85
N ILE A 229 -6.51 -16.84 20.11
CA ILE A 229 -7.08 -15.49 19.87
C ILE A 229 -7.52 -14.82 21.19
N LYS A 230 -8.14 -15.60 22.10
CA LYS A 230 -8.53 -15.07 23.42
C LYS A 230 -7.30 -14.65 24.22
N LEU A 231 -6.27 -15.51 24.26
CA LEU A 231 -5.00 -15.22 24.96
C LEU A 231 -4.26 -14.03 24.35
N TYR A 232 -4.25 -13.92 23.02
CA TYR A 232 -3.67 -12.78 22.32
C TYR A 232 -4.34 -11.45 22.71
N LYS A 233 -5.67 -11.41 22.72
CA LYS A 233 -6.42 -10.22 23.16
C LYS A 233 -6.15 -9.86 24.63
N GLN A 234 -5.88 -10.84 25.48
CA GLN A 234 -5.47 -10.62 26.87
C GLN A 234 -4.04 -10.08 26.94
N ALA A 235 -3.12 -10.65 26.16
CA ALA A 235 -1.71 -10.21 26.10
C ALA A 235 -1.57 -8.75 25.65
N LEU A 236 -2.38 -8.29 24.67
CA LEU A 236 -2.39 -6.90 24.22
C LEU A 236 -2.78 -5.90 25.32
N LYS A 237 -3.51 -6.34 26.35
CA LYS A 237 -3.99 -5.50 27.44
C LYS A 237 -3.23 -5.74 28.75
N SER A 238 -2.52 -6.85 28.85
CA SER A 238 -1.84 -7.28 30.08
C SER A 238 -0.51 -6.56 30.27
N LYS A 239 -0.31 -6.08 31.50
CA LYS A 239 1.01 -5.59 31.95
C LYS A 239 1.93 -6.75 32.36
N ASP A 240 1.40 -7.92 32.67
CA ASP A 240 2.14 -9.09 33.09
C ASP A 240 1.96 -10.26 32.12
N PHE A 241 2.81 -10.28 31.10
CA PHE A 241 2.86 -11.35 30.11
C PHE A 241 3.34 -12.67 30.74
N ALA A 242 4.26 -12.60 31.68
CA ALA A 242 4.85 -13.77 32.30
C ALA A 242 3.81 -14.56 33.13
N ALA A 243 2.95 -13.86 33.86
CA ALA A 243 1.83 -14.52 34.57
C ALA A 243 0.84 -15.15 33.58
N LEU A 244 0.52 -14.47 32.49
CA LEU A 244 -0.35 -15.00 31.45
C LEU A 244 0.24 -16.26 30.81
N ALA A 245 1.53 -16.26 30.53
CA ALA A 245 2.24 -17.42 29.97
C ALA A 245 2.27 -18.59 30.93
N LYS A 246 2.61 -18.37 32.21
CA LYS A 246 2.62 -19.42 33.27
C LYS A 246 1.28 -20.12 33.41
N GLN A 247 0.19 -19.37 33.29
CA GLN A 247 -1.15 -19.91 33.51
C GLN A 247 -1.75 -20.61 32.29
N ASN A 248 -1.36 -20.24 31.09
CA ASN A 248 -2.11 -20.58 29.88
C ASN A 248 -1.30 -21.17 28.74
N SER A 249 0.05 -21.02 28.73
CA SER A 249 0.87 -21.56 27.66
C SER A 249 0.97 -23.07 27.80
N GLU A 250 0.79 -23.78 26.69
CA GLU A 250 0.94 -25.25 26.61
C GLU A 250 2.37 -25.66 26.30
N ASP A 251 3.27 -24.71 26.12
CA ASP A 251 4.70 -24.97 26.15
C ASP A 251 5.20 -24.90 27.59
N THR A 252 5.11 -26.04 28.28
CA THR A 252 5.32 -26.16 29.72
C THR A 252 6.73 -25.78 30.16
N GLU A 253 7.73 -25.98 29.29
CA GLU A 253 9.12 -25.66 29.58
C GLU A 253 9.33 -24.16 29.69
N SER A 254 8.89 -23.39 28.69
CA SER A 254 9.01 -21.93 28.72
C SER A 254 7.96 -21.31 29.64
N ALA A 255 6.75 -21.88 29.74
CA ALA A 255 5.69 -21.40 30.62
C ALA A 255 6.17 -21.26 32.09
N ALA A 256 6.92 -22.26 32.59
CA ALA A 256 7.48 -22.22 33.96
C ALA A 256 8.36 -20.95 34.19
N LYS A 257 9.00 -20.45 33.12
CA LYS A 257 9.85 -19.26 33.11
C LYS A 257 9.08 -18.01 32.61
N GLY A 258 7.74 -18.04 32.58
CA GLY A 258 6.94 -16.91 32.07
C GLY A 258 6.91 -16.81 30.54
N GLY A 259 7.15 -17.91 29.86
CA GLY A 259 7.23 -17.99 28.40
C GLY A 259 8.58 -17.62 27.80
N GLU A 260 9.60 -17.33 28.65
CA GLU A 260 10.90 -16.82 28.21
C GLU A 260 11.69 -17.87 27.41
N LEU A 261 12.22 -17.46 26.26
CA LEU A 261 13.04 -18.29 25.35
C LEU A 261 14.51 -17.86 25.30
N GLY A 262 14.85 -16.70 25.88
CA GLY A 262 16.19 -16.13 25.87
C GLY A 262 16.46 -15.15 24.74
N TYR A 263 17.74 -14.91 24.45
CA TYR A 263 18.22 -13.96 23.45
C TYR A 263 18.51 -14.65 22.13
N PHE A 264 18.11 -13.97 21.03
CA PHE A 264 18.34 -14.44 19.66
C PHE A 264 18.96 -13.34 18.81
N ARG A 265 19.88 -13.71 17.93
CA ARG A 265 20.42 -12.87 16.86
C ARG A 265 19.62 -13.06 15.56
N PRO A 266 19.71 -12.11 14.62
CA PRO A 266 19.15 -12.30 13.28
C PRO A 266 19.64 -13.62 12.66
N GLY A 267 18.71 -14.35 12.05
CA GLY A 267 18.98 -15.63 11.41
C GLY A 267 18.98 -16.85 12.33
N GLN A 268 18.76 -16.70 13.62
CA GLN A 268 18.65 -17.83 14.57
C GLN A 268 17.24 -18.41 14.71
N LEU A 269 16.24 -17.69 14.21
CA LEU A 269 14.85 -18.13 14.19
C LEU A 269 14.44 -18.52 12.75
N PRO A 270 13.37 -19.30 12.58
CA PRO A 270 12.81 -19.53 11.23
C PRO A 270 12.55 -18.19 10.50
N PRO A 271 12.80 -18.06 9.19
CA PRO A 271 12.85 -16.77 8.50
C PRO A 271 11.63 -15.87 8.72
N VAL A 272 10.41 -16.44 8.71
CA VAL A 272 9.17 -15.70 8.95
C VAL A 272 9.09 -15.17 10.38
N VAL A 273 9.49 -15.99 11.37
CA VAL A 273 9.51 -15.64 12.79
C VAL A 273 10.58 -14.59 13.04
N ASP A 274 11.78 -14.79 12.47
CA ASP A 274 12.91 -13.90 12.58
C ASP A 274 12.56 -12.48 12.13
N LYS A 275 12.05 -12.35 10.89
CA LYS A 275 11.60 -11.06 10.35
C LYS A 275 10.56 -10.39 11.26
N MET A 276 9.59 -11.16 11.76
CA MET A 276 8.51 -10.65 12.60
C MET A 276 9.00 -10.19 13.96
N VAL A 277 9.86 -10.98 14.62
CA VAL A 277 10.42 -10.67 15.95
C VAL A 277 11.31 -9.43 15.88
N PHE A 278 12.19 -9.35 14.88
CA PHE A 278 13.09 -8.20 14.73
C PHE A 278 12.37 -6.91 14.30
N ALA A 279 11.21 -7.00 13.66
CA ALA A 279 10.35 -5.87 13.35
C ALA A 279 9.45 -5.42 14.51
N THR A 280 9.28 -6.25 15.55
CA THR A 280 8.36 -5.95 16.67
C THR A 280 9.08 -5.09 17.72
N PRO A 281 8.55 -3.91 18.13
CA PRO A 281 9.10 -3.09 19.19
C PRO A 281 9.15 -3.80 20.55
N VAL A 282 10.11 -3.38 21.41
CA VAL A 282 10.20 -3.89 22.78
C VAL A 282 8.89 -3.60 23.54
N GLY A 283 8.42 -4.61 24.26
CA GLY A 283 7.16 -4.56 25.02
C GLY A 283 5.93 -4.98 24.21
N GLN A 284 5.99 -5.04 22.88
CA GLN A 284 4.90 -5.45 22.00
C GLN A 284 4.90 -6.95 21.72
N VAL A 285 3.76 -7.43 21.21
CA VAL A 285 3.56 -8.82 20.79
C VAL A 285 3.42 -8.90 19.26
N THR A 286 3.98 -9.98 18.67
CA THR A 286 3.84 -10.27 17.24
C THR A 286 2.40 -10.66 16.93
N GLN A 287 2.07 -10.75 15.65
CA GLN A 287 0.83 -11.44 15.22
C GLN A 287 0.86 -12.91 15.63
N ILE A 288 -0.32 -13.57 15.61
CA ILE A 288 -0.44 -15.00 15.86
C ILE A 288 0.22 -15.77 14.73
N LEU A 289 1.10 -16.69 15.11
CA LEU A 289 1.80 -17.62 14.22
C LEU A 289 1.11 -18.97 14.23
N GLN A 290 0.94 -19.57 13.08
CA GLN A 290 0.48 -20.93 12.92
C GLN A 290 1.63 -21.83 12.45
N SER A 291 1.76 -23.00 13.05
CA SER A 291 2.69 -24.06 12.66
C SER A 291 2.00 -25.41 12.65
N ASN A 292 2.72 -26.45 12.26
CA ASN A 292 2.22 -27.84 12.36
C ASN A 292 2.00 -28.29 13.80
N LEU A 293 2.60 -27.59 14.77
CA LEU A 293 2.53 -27.91 16.20
C LEU A 293 1.42 -27.17 16.93
N GLY A 294 0.84 -26.13 16.34
CA GLY A 294 -0.18 -25.30 16.98
C GLY A 294 -0.10 -23.83 16.60
N TYR A 295 -0.66 -23.00 17.46
CA TYR A 295 -0.62 -21.55 17.38
C TYR A 295 0.26 -20.97 18.48
N SER A 296 0.95 -19.88 18.17
CA SER A 296 1.72 -19.12 19.15
C SER A 296 1.75 -17.63 18.80
N PHE A 297 2.12 -16.81 19.77
CA PHE A 297 2.55 -15.43 19.55
C PHE A 297 3.68 -15.08 20.49
N ILE A 298 4.52 -14.14 20.09
CA ILE A 298 5.78 -13.82 20.74
C ILE A 298 5.74 -12.39 21.26
N LYS A 299 6.24 -12.15 22.46
CA LYS A 299 6.52 -10.83 23.00
C LYS A 299 8.01 -10.56 22.93
N VAL A 300 8.40 -9.41 22.39
CA VAL A 300 9.77 -8.90 22.51
C VAL A 300 9.90 -8.23 23.87
N THR A 301 10.72 -8.80 24.75
CA THR A 301 10.86 -8.33 26.15
C THR A 301 11.99 -7.34 26.34
N SER A 302 13.10 -7.51 25.59
CA SER A 302 14.20 -6.55 25.58
C SER A 302 15.03 -6.66 24.30
N ARG A 303 15.91 -5.68 24.09
CA ARG A 303 16.97 -5.68 23.07
C ARG A 303 18.29 -5.31 23.73
N ARG A 304 19.40 -5.82 23.16
CA ARG A 304 20.76 -5.43 23.58
C ARG A 304 21.71 -5.45 22.40
N GLY A 305 22.79 -4.64 22.47
CA GLY A 305 23.78 -4.54 21.39
C GLY A 305 23.25 -3.88 20.11
N GLU A 306 22.06 -3.30 20.15
CA GLU A 306 21.51 -2.52 19.03
C GLU A 306 22.38 -1.29 18.79
N THR A 307 22.70 -1.02 17.53
CA THR A 307 23.39 0.21 17.11
C THR A 307 22.55 0.97 16.10
N ILE A 308 22.43 2.28 16.33
CA ILE A 308 21.73 3.21 15.44
C ILE A 308 22.78 3.87 14.54
N ALA A 309 22.50 3.96 13.24
CA ALA A 309 23.36 4.68 12.31
C ALA A 309 23.43 6.17 12.70
N PRO A 310 24.63 6.77 12.84
CA PRO A 310 24.74 8.19 13.14
C PRO A 310 24.02 9.05 12.10
N LEU A 311 23.45 10.19 12.52
CA LEU A 311 22.77 11.10 11.61
C LEU A 311 23.59 11.45 10.37
N ALA A 312 24.90 11.62 10.52
CA ALA A 312 25.79 11.93 9.39
C ALA A 312 25.77 10.86 8.28
N GLU A 313 25.57 9.58 8.63
CA GLU A 313 25.46 8.48 7.64
C GLU A 313 24.10 8.44 6.96
N VAL A 314 23.05 8.87 7.63
CA VAL A 314 21.64 8.73 7.16
C VAL A 314 20.97 10.05 6.83
N LYS A 315 21.68 11.18 6.92
CA LYS A 315 21.12 12.54 6.72
C LYS A 315 20.34 12.68 5.42
N ALA A 316 20.89 12.18 4.32
CA ALA A 316 20.24 12.24 3.01
C ALA A 316 18.93 11.40 2.98
N LYS A 317 18.94 10.24 3.63
CA LYS A 317 17.76 9.36 3.75
C LYS A 317 16.68 10.01 4.60
N VAL A 318 17.04 10.63 5.72
CA VAL A 318 16.11 11.38 6.58
C VAL A 318 15.50 12.54 5.81
N ALA A 319 16.34 13.33 5.10
CA ALA A 319 15.87 14.44 4.30
C ALA A 319 14.86 13.98 3.21
N MET A 320 15.09 12.83 2.61
CA MET A 320 14.19 12.27 1.59
C MET A 320 12.84 11.86 2.19
N PHE A 321 12.81 11.27 3.38
CA PHE A 321 11.55 10.93 4.06
C PHE A 321 10.72 12.19 4.37
N ILE A 322 11.35 13.21 4.95
CA ILE A 322 10.65 14.48 5.27
C ILE A 322 10.17 15.15 3.98
N LEU A 323 10.99 15.14 2.92
CA LEU A 323 10.61 15.71 1.63
C LEU A 323 9.36 15.05 1.07
N ASP A 324 9.32 13.71 1.05
CA ASP A 324 8.18 12.93 0.57
C ASP A 324 6.91 13.23 1.38
N GLU A 325 7.01 13.32 2.71
CA GLU A 325 5.90 13.69 3.59
C GLU A 325 5.41 15.14 3.32
N ASN A 326 6.32 16.08 3.15
CA ASN A 326 5.99 17.48 2.86
C ASN A 326 5.32 17.61 1.49
N GLU A 327 5.85 16.96 0.46
CA GLU A 327 5.28 16.95 -0.89
C GLU A 327 3.89 16.32 -0.88
N ASP A 328 3.70 15.19 -0.23
CA ASP A 328 2.41 14.51 -0.12
C ASP A 328 1.38 15.39 0.62
N ALA A 329 1.78 16.12 1.65
CA ALA A 329 0.93 17.07 2.35
C ALA A 329 0.48 18.23 1.45
N VAL A 330 1.38 18.78 0.63
CA VAL A 330 1.07 19.84 -0.35
C VAL A 330 0.11 19.31 -1.42
N VAL A 331 0.36 18.12 -1.97
CA VAL A 331 -0.51 17.48 -2.97
C VAL A 331 -1.91 17.26 -2.41
N LYS A 332 -2.03 16.69 -1.21
CA LYS A 332 -3.31 16.49 -0.51
C LYS A 332 -4.07 17.80 -0.29
N ALA A 333 -3.38 18.84 0.14
CA ALA A 333 -3.97 20.15 0.37
C ALA A 333 -4.48 20.78 -0.95
N LEU A 334 -3.69 20.67 -2.03
CA LEU A 334 -4.07 21.13 -3.35
C LEU A 334 -5.29 20.41 -3.89
N ILE A 335 -5.30 19.07 -3.86
CA ILE A 335 -6.45 18.25 -4.28
C ILE A 335 -7.69 18.65 -3.49
N LYS A 336 -7.60 18.74 -2.17
CA LYS A 336 -8.71 19.17 -1.30
C LYS A 336 -9.25 20.56 -1.68
N LYS A 337 -8.37 21.48 -2.07
CA LYS A 337 -8.74 22.83 -2.53
C LYS A 337 -9.48 22.78 -3.87
N ILE A 338 -8.97 22.03 -4.85
CA ILE A 338 -9.54 21.90 -6.19
C ILE A 338 -10.89 21.19 -6.12
N ALA A 339 -10.98 20.13 -5.35
CA ALA A 339 -12.18 19.30 -5.21
C ALA A 339 -13.41 20.08 -4.68
N LYS A 340 -13.21 21.14 -3.89
CA LYS A 340 -14.32 21.99 -3.39
C LYS A 340 -15.13 22.64 -4.50
N GLY A 341 -14.53 22.91 -5.66
CA GLY A 341 -15.18 23.53 -6.81
C GLY A 341 -15.49 22.55 -7.94
N ALA A 342 -15.14 21.29 -7.78
CA ALA A 342 -15.30 20.28 -8.82
C ALA A 342 -16.64 19.53 -8.71
N LYS A 343 -17.19 19.16 -9.87
CA LYS A 343 -18.37 18.32 -9.99
C LYS A 343 -17.95 16.88 -10.28
N VAL A 344 -18.01 16.01 -9.27
CA VAL A 344 -17.74 14.58 -9.40
C VAL A 344 -19.07 13.83 -9.36
N GLU A 345 -19.41 13.14 -10.43
CA GLU A 345 -20.70 12.43 -10.58
C GLU A 345 -20.43 10.96 -10.84
N PHE A 346 -20.83 10.10 -9.92
CA PHE A 346 -20.80 8.65 -10.12
C PHE A 346 -21.98 8.22 -10.97
N LYS A 347 -21.72 7.37 -11.97
CA LYS A 347 -22.78 6.79 -12.80
C LYS A 347 -23.18 5.44 -12.20
N ASN A 348 -24.48 5.18 -12.12
CA ASN A 348 -24.95 3.87 -11.69
C ASN A 348 -24.42 2.79 -12.64
N PRO A 349 -23.90 1.67 -12.12
CA PRO A 349 -23.51 0.57 -12.98
C PRO A 349 -24.74 0.08 -13.76
N PRO A 350 -24.60 -0.29 -15.06
CA PRO A 350 -25.68 -0.83 -15.83
C PRO A 350 -26.20 -2.11 -15.18
N GLY A 351 -27.47 -2.11 -14.70
CA GLY A 351 -28.13 -3.26 -14.06
C GLY A 351 -28.80 -2.99 -12.72
N GLN A 352 -28.83 -1.76 -12.23
CA GLN A 352 -29.68 -1.34 -11.11
C GLN A 352 -30.77 -0.38 -11.62
N GLY A 353 -31.73 -0.93 -12.30
CA GLY A 353 -33.00 -0.34 -12.70
C GLY A 353 -34.11 -1.38 -12.54
#